data_13ef3688fe457af8ac8f485beb1a7a95
#
_entry.id   13ef3688fe457af8ac8f485beb1a7a95
#
_cell.length_a   1.000
_cell.length_b   1.000
_cell.length_c   1.000
_cell.angle_alpha   90.00
_cell.angle_beta   90.00
_cell.angle_gamma   90.00
#
_symmetry.space_group_name_H-M   'P 1'
#
loop_
_entity.id
_entity.type
_entity.pdbx_description
1 polymer ?
#
loop_
_entity_poly.entity_id
_entity_poly.type
_entity_poly.pdbx_seq_one_letter_code
_entity_poly.pdbx_strand_id
1 'polypeptide(L)'
;MDGLLTRLLEWFALPQTGLSTVFVVAFVSATLLPMGSEPAVFGYAKLNPDHFWLVIAIATLGNTLGGIVDYWLGYGAHEALAKGKPTRYLKWFERLGPKALFFSFLPVVGDPLCTVAGWLRLGFWQSAAWMAAGKFTRYTVMTAALLWVPDDWWRWLLSLVGLAGVSPPAGH
;
A
#
# COMPACT_ATOMS: atom_id res chain seq x y z
N MET A 1 12.00 12.83 25.64
CA MET A 1 11.47 12.43 24.35
C MET A 1 10.69 11.12 24.42
N ASP A 2 11.01 10.26 25.38
CA ASP A 2 10.44 8.91 25.49
C ASP A 2 8.92 8.89 25.77
N GLY A 3 8.40 9.83 26.58
CA GLY A 3 6.97 9.88 26.90
C GLY A 3 6.04 10.27 25.76
N LEU A 4 6.51 11.03 24.76
CA LEU A 4 5.70 11.36 23.58
C LEU A 4 5.61 10.16 22.62
N LEU A 5 6.73 9.48 22.40
CA LEU A 5 6.79 8.29 21.55
C LEU A 5 5.91 7.17 22.11
N THR A 6 5.99 6.93 23.44
CA THR A 6 5.17 5.93 24.10
C THR A 6 3.67 6.24 23.97
N ARG A 7 3.26 7.49 24.17
CA ARG A 7 1.86 7.91 24.00
C ARG A 7 1.38 7.77 22.56
N LEU A 8 2.22 8.10 21.57
CA LEU A 8 1.88 7.92 20.17
C LEU A 8 1.71 6.45 19.80
N LEU A 9 2.58 5.56 20.31
CA LEU A 9 2.46 4.12 20.11
C LEU A 9 1.23 3.54 20.78
N GLU A 10 0.92 3.95 22.02
CA GLU A 10 -0.30 3.55 22.73
C GLU A 10 -1.55 3.99 21.97
N TRP A 11 -1.57 5.25 21.48
CA TRP A 11 -2.69 5.78 20.71
C TRP A 11 -2.88 5.03 19.38
N PHE A 12 -1.78 4.70 18.69
CA PHE A 12 -1.81 3.93 17.45
C PHE A 12 -2.19 2.46 17.68
N ALA A 13 -1.89 1.89 18.85
CA ALA A 13 -2.25 0.54 19.21
C ALA A 13 -3.75 0.38 19.52
N LEU A 14 -4.48 1.48 19.81
CA LEU A 14 -5.93 1.43 20.01
C LEU A 14 -6.64 1.01 18.70
N PRO A 15 -7.55 0.00 18.74
CA PRO A 15 -8.16 -0.54 17.52
C PRO A 15 -8.84 0.52 16.65
N GLN A 16 -9.58 1.44 17.25
CA GLN A 16 -10.32 2.46 16.50
C GLN A 16 -9.40 3.51 15.86
N THR A 17 -8.42 4.02 16.60
CA THR A 17 -7.51 5.06 16.11
C THR A 17 -6.46 4.49 15.16
N GLY A 18 -5.90 3.32 15.48
CA GLY A 18 -4.90 2.66 14.66
C GLY A 18 -5.44 2.23 13.30
N LEU A 19 -6.62 1.61 13.25
CA LEU A 19 -7.26 1.20 11.98
C LEU A 19 -7.67 2.41 11.13
N SER A 20 -8.19 3.47 11.76
CA SER A 20 -8.50 4.71 11.04
C SER A 20 -7.24 5.35 10.46
N THR A 21 -6.15 5.36 11.20
CA THR A 21 -4.86 5.86 10.73
C THR A 21 -4.34 5.03 9.57
N VAL A 22 -4.37 3.70 9.66
CA VAL A 22 -3.98 2.80 8.56
C VAL A 22 -4.82 3.05 7.32
N PHE A 23 -6.15 3.21 7.46
CA PHE A 23 -7.03 3.52 6.35
C PHE A 23 -6.64 4.83 5.66
N VAL A 24 -6.49 5.92 6.42
CA VAL A 24 -6.14 7.24 5.89
C VAL A 24 -4.76 7.21 5.23
N VAL A 25 -3.77 6.60 5.89
CA VAL A 25 -2.41 6.47 5.33
C VAL A 25 -2.44 5.64 4.03
N ALA A 26 -3.19 4.53 4.00
CA ALA A 26 -3.31 3.70 2.81
C ALA A 26 -4.01 4.43 1.66
N PHE A 27 -5.04 5.22 1.95
CA PHE A 27 -5.74 6.05 0.97
C PHE A 27 -4.84 7.15 0.40
N VAL A 28 -4.21 7.94 1.28
CA VAL A 28 -3.36 9.08 0.87
C VAL A 28 -2.12 8.61 0.13
N SER A 29 -1.49 7.50 0.57
CA SER A 29 -0.32 6.95 -0.11
C SER A 29 -0.62 6.46 -1.53
N ALA A 30 -1.86 6.04 -1.80
CA ALA A 30 -2.28 5.62 -3.13
C ALA A 30 -2.56 6.79 -4.08
N THR A 31 -2.88 7.98 -3.55
CA THR A 31 -3.27 9.14 -4.38
C THR A 31 -2.14 10.15 -4.57
N LEU A 32 -1.30 10.38 -3.56
CA LEU A 32 -0.40 11.53 -3.53
C LEU A 32 1.08 11.18 -3.38
N LEU A 33 1.41 10.02 -2.85
CA LEU A 33 2.78 9.68 -2.48
C LEU A 33 3.20 8.33 -3.07
N PRO A 34 4.34 8.25 -3.78
CA PRO A 34 4.91 6.98 -4.21
C PRO A 34 5.51 6.18 -3.03
N MET A 35 5.20 6.58 -1.80
CA MET A 35 5.65 5.91 -0.58
C MET A 35 4.57 4.94 -0.11
N GLY A 36 4.98 3.70 0.16
CA GLY A 36 4.07 2.67 0.60
C GLY A 36 3.47 2.92 1.98
N SER A 37 2.24 2.47 2.18
CA SER A 37 1.58 2.43 3.49
C SER A 37 1.97 1.19 4.31
N GLU A 38 2.88 0.36 3.79
CA GLU A 38 3.33 -0.88 4.40
C GLU A 38 3.88 -0.72 5.82
N PRO A 39 4.67 0.33 6.14
CA PRO A 39 5.16 0.54 7.51
C PRO A 39 4.02 0.74 8.51
N ALA A 40 2.95 1.44 8.13
CA ALA A 40 1.80 1.65 9.00
C ALA A 40 1.00 0.36 9.22
N VAL A 41 0.79 -0.42 8.14
CA VAL A 41 0.11 -1.71 8.21
C VAL A 41 0.90 -2.71 9.06
N PHE A 42 2.20 -2.81 8.82
CA PHE A 42 3.11 -3.67 9.58
C PHE A 42 3.16 -3.27 11.06
N GLY A 43 3.34 -1.98 11.36
CA GLY A 43 3.39 -1.47 12.73
C GLY A 43 2.12 -1.81 13.51
N TYR A 44 0.95 -1.61 12.90
CA TYR A 44 -0.31 -1.98 13.53
C TYR A 44 -0.47 -3.49 13.71
N ALA A 45 -0.15 -4.29 12.69
CA ALA A 45 -0.24 -5.76 12.74
C ALA A 45 0.71 -6.34 13.80
N LYS A 46 1.90 -5.75 13.98
CA LYS A 46 2.86 -6.16 15.02
C LYS A 46 2.36 -5.87 16.43
N LEU A 47 1.68 -4.73 16.62
CA LEU A 47 1.10 -4.34 17.91
C LEU A 47 -0.20 -5.09 18.23
N ASN A 48 -0.92 -5.56 17.20
CA ASN A 48 -2.22 -6.23 17.32
C ASN A 48 -2.27 -7.48 16.43
N PRO A 49 -1.58 -8.58 16.78
CA PRO A 49 -1.51 -9.78 15.94
C PRO A 49 -2.88 -10.40 15.64
N ASP A 50 -3.82 -10.32 16.58
CA ASP A 50 -5.19 -10.85 16.43
C ASP A 50 -6.00 -10.11 15.35
N HIS A 51 -5.60 -8.88 15.01
CA HIS A 51 -6.25 -8.05 13.99
C HIS A 51 -5.56 -8.10 12.63
N PHE A 52 -4.68 -9.07 12.37
CA PHE A 52 -3.92 -9.18 11.13
C PHE A 52 -4.80 -9.07 9.88
N TRP A 53 -5.83 -9.90 9.77
CA TRP A 53 -6.73 -9.87 8.61
C TRP A 53 -7.57 -8.61 8.52
N LEU A 54 -7.94 -8.05 9.67
CA LEU A 54 -8.70 -6.82 9.73
C LEU A 54 -7.89 -5.63 9.21
N VAL A 55 -6.63 -5.50 9.63
CA VAL A 55 -5.76 -4.41 9.15
C VAL A 55 -5.45 -4.55 7.67
N ILE A 56 -5.24 -5.78 7.16
CA ILE A 56 -5.07 -6.03 5.73
C ILE A 56 -6.30 -5.60 4.93
N ALA A 57 -7.51 -5.96 5.41
CA ALA A 57 -8.76 -5.56 4.75
C ALA A 57 -8.93 -4.03 4.73
N ILE A 58 -8.70 -3.36 5.85
CA ILE A 58 -8.82 -1.90 5.97
C ILE A 58 -7.80 -1.18 5.09
N ALA A 59 -6.54 -1.62 5.08
CA ALA A 59 -5.50 -1.07 4.22
C ALA A 59 -5.83 -1.27 2.73
N THR A 60 -6.31 -2.47 2.38
CA THR A 60 -6.76 -2.78 1.01
C THR A 60 -7.89 -1.87 0.58
N LEU A 61 -8.90 -1.66 1.44
CA LEU A 61 -10.01 -0.75 1.15
C LEU A 61 -9.52 0.69 0.95
N GLY A 62 -8.74 1.24 1.87
CA GLY A 62 -8.20 2.59 1.76
C GLY A 62 -7.39 2.78 0.48
N ASN A 63 -6.45 1.88 0.22
CA ASN A 63 -5.58 1.96 -0.95
C ASN A 63 -6.33 1.70 -2.27
N THR A 64 -7.38 0.86 -2.27
CA THR A 64 -8.23 0.65 -3.45
C THR A 64 -9.05 1.89 -3.74
N LEU A 65 -9.60 2.56 -2.73
CA LEU A 65 -10.31 3.82 -2.91
C LEU A 65 -9.39 4.90 -3.48
N GLY A 66 -8.14 4.97 -3.02
CA GLY A 66 -7.12 5.84 -3.63
C GLY A 66 -6.89 5.52 -5.10
N GLY A 67 -6.71 4.26 -5.45
CA GLY A 67 -6.57 3.81 -6.85
C GLY A 67 -7.82 4.08 -7.70
N ILE A 68 -9.02 4.11 -7.11
CA ILE A 68 -10.26 4.54 -7.79
C ILE A 68 -10.21 6.04 -8.09
N VAL A 69 -9.68 6.86 -7.20
CA VAL A 69 -9.45 8.28 -7.48
C VAL A 69 -8.51 8.44 -8.67
N ASP A 70 -7.39 7.70 -8.69
CA ASP A 70 -6.45 7.71 -9.82
C ASP A 70 -7.09 7.25 -11.13
N TYR A 71 -7.95 6.23 -11.07
CA TYR A 71 -8.74 5.79 -12.23
C TYR A 71 -9.60 6.93 -12.78
N TRP A 72 -10.34 7.65 -11.93
CA TRP A 72 -11.18 8.76 -12.36
C TRP A 72 -10.37 9.96 -12.86
N LEU A 73 -9.20 10.23 -12.28
CA LEU A 73 -8.27 11.23 -12.80
C LEU A 73 -7.78 10.86 -14.19
N GLY A 74 -7.41 9.60 -14.41
CA GLY A 74 -7.04 9.08 -15.74
C GLY A 74 -8.18 9.17 -16.75
N TYR A 75 -9.40 8.84 -16.34
CA TYR A 75 -10.60 8.92 -17.17
C TYR A 75 -10.90 10.36 -17.62
N GLY A 76 -10.84 11.32 -16.67
CA GLY A 76 -11.02 12.74 -16.98
C GLY A 76 -9.88 13.33 -17.82
N ALA A 77 -8.64 12.92 -17.56
CA ALA A 77 -7.47 13.34 -18.32
C ALA A 77 -7.54 12.89 -19.80
N HIS A 78 -8.11 11.72 -20.10
CA HIS A 78 -8.35 11.27 -21.47
C HIS A 78 -9.23 12.27 -22.24
N GLU A 79 -10.26 12.76 -21.59
CA GLU A 79 -11.22 13.71 -22.20
C GLU A 79 -10.55 15.07 -22.50
N ALA A 80 -9.66 15.51 -21.60
CA ALA A 80 -8.95 16.80 -21.73
C ALA A 80 -7.75 16.75 -22.70
N LEU A 81 -7.08 15.59 -22.82
CA LEU A 81 -5.78 15.44 -23.47
C LEU A 81 -5.79 14.45 -24.64
N ALA A 82 -6.92 14.18 -25.28
CA ALA A 82 -7.16 13.13 -26.30
C ALA A 82 -6.17 13.06 -27.50
N LYS A 83 -5.05 13.80 -27.47
CA LYS A 83 -4.00 13.84 -28.50
C LYS A 83 -2.67 13.16 -28.08
N GLY A 84 -2.63 12.46 -26.93
CA GLY A 84 -1.41 11.81 -26.42
C GLY A 84 -1.06 10.52 -27.14
N LYS A 85 0.24 10.31 -27.44
CA LYS A 85 0.74 9.05 -28.05
C LYS A 85 0.58 7.87 -27.07
N PRO A 86 0.30 6.66 -27.57
CA PRO A 86 0.17 5.48 -26.74
C PRO A 86 1.48 5.16 -25.99
N THR A 87 1.40 5.06 -24.67
CA THR A 87 2.53 4.74 -23.79
C THR A 87 2.81 3.24 -23.79
N ARG A 88 4.03 2.84 -23.45
CA ARG A 88 4.49 1.42 -23.38
C ARG A 88 3.58 0.53 -22.54
N TYR A 89 2.93 1.09 -21.52
CA TYR A 89 1.95 0.40 -20.66
C TYR A 89 0.67 0.00 -21.38
N LEU A 90 0.33 0.66 -22.49
CA LEU A 90 -0.87 0.35 -23.29
C LEU A 90 -0.87 -1.09 -23.79
N LYS A 91 0.28 -1.62 -24.21
CA LYS A 91 0.40 -2.98 -24.75
C LYS A 91 0.03 -4.08 -23.73
N TRP A 92 0.22 -3.81 -22.45
CA TRP A 92 -0.19 -4.73 -21.38
C TRP A 92 -1.70 -4.78 -21.24
N PHE A 93 -2.35 -3.62 -21.31
CA PHE A 93 -3.79 -3.52 -21.24
C PHE A 93 -4.48 -4.03 -22.52
N GLU A 94 -3.85 -3.93 -23.68
CA GLU A 94 -4.36 -4.50 -24.94
C GLU A 94 -4.50 -6.04 -24.85
N ARG A 95 -3.56 -6.70 -24.14
CA ARG A 95 -3.55 -8.15 -23.98
C ARG A 95 -4.36 -8.66 -22.79
N LEU A 96 -4.28 -8.00 -21.66
CA LEU A 96 -4.81 -8.46 -20.37
C LEU A 96 -6.10 -7.74 -19.97
N GLY A 97 -6.43 -6.61 -20.60
CA GLY A 97 -7.56 -5.78 -20.22
C GLY A 97 -7.50 -5.38 -18.75
N PRO A 98 -8.64 -5.35 -18.03
CA PRO A 98 -8.69 -5.01 -16.60
C PRO A 98 -7.86 -5.92 -15.70
N LYS A 99 -7.54 -7.15 -16.14
CA LYS A 99 -6.71 -8.10 -15.39
C LYS A 99 -5.28 -7.60 -15.16
N ALA A 100 -4.80 -6.68 -16.02
CA ALA A 100 -3.50 -6.04 -15.83
C ALA A 100 -3.40 -5.30 -14.49
N LEU A 101 -4.52 -4.87 -13.91
CA LEU A 101 -4.57 -4.20 -12.61
C LEU A 101 -4.27 -5.13 -11.42
N PHE A 102 -4.26 -6.44 -11.61
CA PHE A 102 -3.72 -7.34 -10.60
C PHE A 102 -2.25 -7.01 -10.30
N PHE A 103 -1.47 -6.59 -11.30
CA PHE A 103 -0.09 -6.14 -11.11
C PHE A 103 0.03 -4.83 -10.32
N SER A 104 -1.08 -4.24 -9.88
CA SER A 104 -1.05 -3.13 -8.93
C SER A 104 -0.46 -3.52 -7.55
N PHE A 105 -0.17 -4.81 -7.32
CA PHE A 105 0.61 -5.26 -6.17
C PHE A 105 2.08 -4.79 -6.23
N LEU A 106 2.61 -4.45 -7.42
CA LEU A 106 3.98 -3.99 -7.58
C LEU A 106 4.13 -2.56 -7.02
N PRO A 107 5.12 -2.32 -6.13
CA PRO A 107 5.40 -0.98 -5.64
C PRO A 107 5.78 -0.05 -6.81
N VAL A 108 5.45 1.22 -6.71
CA VAL A 108 5.76 2.29 -7.68
C VAL A 108 5.00 2.18 -9.02
N VAL A 109 4.78 0.98 -9.54
CA VAL A 109 4.11 0.76 -10.84
C VAL A 109 2.59 0.64 -10.68
N GLY A 110 2.12 0.21 -9.49
CA GLY A 110 0.72 -0.12 -9.25
C GLY A 110 -0.25 1.03 -9.43
N ASP A 111 0.02 2.18 -8.83
CA ASP A 111 -0.87 3.35 -8.88
C ASP A 111 -0.91 4.00 -10.27
N PRO A 112 0.21 4.16 -11.00
CA PRO A 112 0.17 4.54 -12.42
C PRO A 112 -0.68 3.62 -13.30
N LEU A 113 -0.74 2.31 -13.01
CA LEU A 113 -1.61 1.39 -13.76
C LEU A 113 -3.10 1.72 -13.55
N CYS A 114 -3.48 2.19 -12.36
CA CYS A 114 -4.86 2.61 -12.08
C CYS A 114 -5.26 3.82 -12.93
N THR A 115 -4.38 4.81 -13.04
CA THR A 115 -4.56 5.99 -13.90
C THR A 115 -4.65 5.60 -15.38
N VAL A 116 -3.79 4.69 -15.85
CA VAL A 116 -3.82 4.21 -17.25
C VAL A 116 -5.11 3.43 -17.53
N ALA A 117 -5.61 2.63 -16.59
CA ALA A 117 -6.88 1.91 -16.74
C ALA A 117 -8.06 2.86 -16.91
N GLY A 118 -8.08 3.96 -16.16
CA GLY A 118 -9.05 5.04 -16.32
C GLY A 118 -8.92 5.73 -17.68
N TRP A 119 -7.70 6.07 -18.08
CA TRP A 119 -7.40 6.64 -19.40
C TRP A 119 -7.93 5.78 -20.55
N LEU A 120 -7.78 4.46 -20.44
CA LEU A 120 -8.28 3.49 -21.43
C LEU A 120 -9.79 3.22 -21.32
N ARG A 121 -10.47 3.84 -20.36
CA ARG A 121 -11.90 3.65 -20.10
C ARG A 121 -12.29 2.18 -19.92
N LEU A 122 -11.44 1.40 -19.24
CA LEU A 122 -11.74 0.00 -18.94
C LEU A 122 -12.95 -0.11 -18.00
N GLY A 123 -13.67 -1.22 -18.07
CA GLY A 123 -14.84 -1.44 -17.22
C GLY A 123 -14.54 -1.21 -15.74
N PHE A 124 -15.21 -0.23 -15.12
CA PHE A 124 -14.94 0.25 -13.76
C PHE A 124 -14.97 -0.89 -12.71
N TRP A 125 -16.03 -1.69 -12.66
CA TRP A 125 -16.18 -2.75 -11.66
C TRP A 125 -15.13 -3.84 -11.78
N GLN A 126 -14.77 -4.21 -13.01
CA GLN A 126 -13.70 -5.18 -13.25
C GLN A 126 -12.34 -4.60 -12.82
N SER A 127 -12.09 -3.35 -13.15
CA SER A 127 -10.87 -2.63 -12.75
C SER A 127 -10.74 -2.55 -11.23
N ALA A 128 -11.80 -2.15 -10.52
CA ALA A 128 -11.83 -2.06 -9.07
C ALA A 128 -11.60 -3.42 -8.40
N ALA A 129 -12.20 -4.49 -8.92
CA ALA A 129 -12.02 -5.85 -8.38
C ALA A 129 -10.57 -6.33 -8.53
N TRP A 130 -9.94 -6.13 -9.70
CA TRP A 130 -8.56 -6.52 -9.93
C TRP A 130 -7.56 -5.66 -9.16
N MET A 131 -7.82 -4.36 -9.00
CA MET A 131 -7.05 -3.49 -8.10
C MET A 131 -7.11 -4.01 -6.66
N ALA A 132 -8.30 -4.29 -6.14
CA ALA A 132 -8.47 -4.78 -4.78
C ALA A 132 -7.74 -6.11 -4.57
N ALA A 133 -7.83 -7.05 -5.52
CA ALA A 133 -7.12 -8.32 -5.46
C ALA A 133 -5.60 -8.12 -5.45
N GLY A 134 -5.06 -7.25 -6.30
CA GLY A 134 -3.63 -6.94 -6.33
C GLY A 134 -3.16 -6.30 -5.02
N LYS A 135 -3.86 -5.29 -4.53
CA LYS A 135 -3.51 -4.59 -3.29
C LYS A 135 -3.65 -5.49 -2.06
N PHE A 136 -4.67 -6.33 -2.01
CA PHE A 136 -4.81 -7.34 -0.95
C PHE A 136 -3.62 -8.32 -0.93
N THR A 137 -3.23 -8.83 -2.09
CA THR A 137 -2.06 -9.73 -2.22
C THR A 137 -0.79 -9.01 -1.74
N ARG A 138 -0.58 -7.75 -2.15
CA ARG A 138 0.56 -6.94 -1.71
C ARG A 138 0.63 -6.82 -0.19
N TYR A 139 -0.44 -6.36 0.46
CA TYR A 139 -0.44 -6.19 1.90
C TYR A 139 -0.26 -7.51 2.65
N THR A 140 -0.91 -8.58 2.20
CA THR A 140 -0.77 -9.90 2.82
C THR A 140 0.66 -10.40 2.73
N VAL A 141 1.25 -10.41 1.53
CA VAL A 141 2.60 -10.93 1.31
C VAL A 141 3.65 -10.07 2.01
N MET A 142 3.59 -8.74 1.87
CA MET A 142 4.59 -7.87 2.48
C MET A 142 4.49 -7.85 4.00
N THR A 143 3.29 -7.75 4.57
CA THR A 143 3.13 -7.75 6.02
C THR A 143 3.52 -9.10 6.62
N ALA A 144 3.13 -10.22 6.01
CA ALA A 144 3.55 -11.54 6.45
C ALA A 144 5.07 -11.72 6.37
N ALA A 145 5.70 -11.29 5.28
CA ALA A 145 7.15 -11.36 5.12
C ALA A 145 7.88 -10.51 6.18
N LEU A 146 7.39 -9.30 6.46
CA LEU A 146 7.97 -8.41 7.47
C LEU A 146 7.79 -8.94 8.90
N LEU A 147 6.66 -9.60 9.19
CA LEU A 147 6.42 -10.24 10.49
C LEU A 147 7.28 -11.50 10.68
N TRP A 148 7.69 -12.15 9.59
CA TRP A 148 8.55 -13.34 9.63
C TRP A 148 10.02 -13.00 9.90
N VAL A 149 10.43 -11.72 9.72
CA VAL A 149 11.79 -11.25 10.06
C VAL A 149 11.97 -11.24 11.58
N PRO A 150 13.01 -11.92 12.14
CA PRO A 150 13.28 -11.94 13.57
C PRO A 150 13.47 -10.54 14.16
N ASP A 151 13.05 -10.36 15.42
CA ASP A 151 13.11 -9.06 16.11
C ASP A 151 14.55 -8.52 16.27
N ASP A 152 15.54 -9.40 16.30
CA ASP A 152 16.95 -9.01 16.39
C ASP A 152 17.41 -8.23 15.14
N TRP A 153 16.90 -8.58 13.96
CA TRP A 153 17.16 -7.84 12.71
C TRP A 153 16.54 -6.45 12.75
N TRP A 154 15.34 -6.31 13.32
CA TRP A 154 14.71 -5.01 13.49
C TRP A 154 15.48 -4.12 14.46
N ARG A 155 15.95 -4.68 15.57
CA ARG A 155 16.80 -3.96 16.54
C ARG A 155 18.10 -3.51 15.91
N TRP A 156 18.74 -4.37 15.12
CA TRP A 156 19.98 -4.03 14.41
C TRP A 156 19.75 -2.91 13.38
N LEU A 157 18.70 -2.97 12.56
CA LEU A 157 18.33 -1.90 11.63
C LEU A 157 18.07 -0.57 12.34
N LEU A 158 17.36 -0.58 13.45
CA LEU A 158 17.09 0.62 14.25
C LEU A 158 18.37 1.18 14.86
N SER A 159 19.35 0.35 15.20
CA SER A 159 20.65 0.81 15.69
C SER A 159 21.48 1.53 14.62
N LEU A 160 21.38 1.10 13.35
CA LEU A 160 22.04 1.78 12.22
C LEU A 160 21.49 3.20 11.99
N VAL A 161 20.22 3.40 12.30
CA VAL A 161 19.55 4.73 12.17
C VAL A 161 19.74 5.58 13.45
N GLY A 162 20.47 5.07 14.46
CA GLY A 162 20.73 5.78 15.71
C GLY A 162 19.54 5.79 16.70
N LEU A 163 18.53 4.97 16.48
CA LEU A 163 17.33 4.89 17.31
C LEU A 163 17.39 3.80 18.40
N ALA A 164 18.41 2.91 18.37
CA ALA A 164 18.65 1.91 19.40
C ALA A 164 20.12 1.52 19.46
N GLY A 165 20.71 1.48 20.65
CA GLY A 165 22.09 1.04 20.89
C GLY A 165 22.19 -0.47 21.06
N VAL A 166 22.15 -1.26 19.98
CA VAL A 166 22.19 -2.73 20.04
C VAL A 166 23.23 -3.30 19.08
N SER A 167 23.98 -4.33 19.54
CA SER A 167 24.94 -5.09 18.74
C SER A 167 24.27 -5.87 17.61
N PRO A 168 24.98 -6.11 16.48
CA PRO A 168 24.44 -6.90 15.37
C PRO A 168 24.08 -8.33 15.83
N PRO A 169 23.07 -8.97 15.21
CA PRO A 169 22.73 -10.36 15.51
C PRO A 169 23.91 -11.26 15.19
N ALA A 170 24.24 -12.18 16.11
CA ALA A 170 25.23 -13.20 15.87
C ALA A 170 24.76 -14.08 14.72
N GLY A 171 25.52 -14.11 13.63
CA GLY A 171 25.18 -14.94 12.48
C GLY A 171 25.18 -16.42 12.86
N HIS A 172 24.09 -17.10 12.55
CA HIS A 172 23.98 -18.55 12.54
C HIS A 172 24.19 -19.05 11.11
#